data_ca980086d4e511c3a7b4b805ddd8f3b6
#
_entry.id   ca980086d4e511c3a7b4b805ddd8f3b6
#
_cell.length_a   1.000
_cell.length_b   1.000
_cell.length_c   1.000
_cell.angle_alpha   90.00
_cell.angle_beta   90.00
_cell.angle_gamma   90.00
#
_symmetry.space_group_name_H-M   'P 1'
#
loop_
_entity.id
_entity.type
_entity.pdbx_description
1 polymer ?
#
loop_
_entity_poly.entity_id
_entity_poly.type
_entity_poly.pdbx_seq_one_letter_code
_entity_poly.pdbx_strand_id
1 'polypeptide(L)'
;MTTELRTRLGAPVVRAPLPVAPSLTPLFAEGGLVRGRTVACTGDAALSAALALSAVATRAGSWLAVVGVPNLGIAAAIEAGVAVERIVLAQPPRASREWITTVAALVEGFDVLIVAPPASLSHHDTRRLQTRILARQSVLIVVDMSALPSLGSPDVFVSDIDVHADTVAWSGIERGGSHITQRTVNVRVEGRRCAAPREETVTLPCSMRQPAS
;
A
#
# COMPACT_ATOMS: atom_id res chain seq x y z
N MET A 1 -25.94 -35.03 17.29
CA MET A 1 -26.46 -33.65 17.36
C MET A 1 -25.36 -32.56 17.32
N THR A 2 -24.09 -32.91 17.09
CA THR A 2 -22.95 -31.96 17.16
C THR A 2 -22.41 -31.54 15.79
N THR A 3 -22.85 -32.18 14.70
CA THR A 3 -22.32 -31.92 13.36
C THR A 3 -23.09 -30.82 12.60
N GLU A 4 -24.35 -30.58 12.91
CA GLU A 4 -25.20 -29.60 12.23
C GLU A 4 -24.97 -28.13 12.66
N LEU A 5 -24.39 -27.91 13.85
CA LEU A 5 -24.09 -26.55 14.33
C LEU A 5 -22.88 -25.89 13.64
N ARG A 6 -21.95 -26.69 13.07
CA ARG A 6 -20.78 -26.17 12.34
C ARG A 6 -21.12 -25.61 10.97
N THR A 7 -22.21 -26.01 10.37
CA THR A 7 -22.64 -25.56 9.02
C THR A 7 -23.36 -24.20 9.05
N ARG A 8 -23.72 -23.67 10.22
CA ARG A 8 -24.38 -22.36 10.35
C ARG A 8 -23.45 -21.21 10.72
N LEU A 9 -22.22 -21.47 11.10
CA LEU A 9 -21.17 -20.46 11.16
C LEU A 9 -20.61 -20.35 9.75
N GLY A 10 -21.15 -19.45 8.96
CA GLY A 10 -20.70 -19.21 7.59
C GLY A 10 -19.18 -19.16 7.55
N ALA A 11 -18.58 -19.93 6.64
CA ALA A 11 -17.15 -19.83 6.37
C ALA A 11 -16.81 -18.33 6.19
N PRO A 12 -15.69 -17.84 6.75
CA PRO A 12 -15.33 -16.45 6.58
C PRO A 12 -15.34 -16.14 5.08
N VAL A 13 -16.14 -15.16 4.67
CA VAL A 13 -16.20 -14.73 3.26
C VAL A 13 -14.83 -14.19 2.93
N VAL A 14 -14.00 -15.00 2.28
CA VAL A 14 -12.69 -14.58 1.78
C VAL A 14 -12.99 -13.63 0.62
N ARG A 15 -12.86 -12.33 0.87
CA ARG A 15 -13.00 -11.31 -0.16
C ARG A 15 -11.85 -11.46 -1.15
N ALA A 16 -12.13 -11.22 -2.44
CA ALA A 16 -11.11 -11.19 -3.47
C ALA A 16 -9.99 -10.18 -3.14
N PRO A 17 -8.77 -10.43 -3.57
CA PRO A 17 -7.68 -9.47 -3.47
C PRO A 17 -8.06 -8.13 -4.08
N LEU A 18 -7.51 -7.05 -3.59
CA LEU A 18 -7.67 -5.73 -4.19
C LEU A 18 -6.89 -5.69 -5.51
N PRO A 19 -7.51 -5.22 -6.60
CA PRO A 19 -6.86 -5.18 -7.90
C PRO A 19 -5.71 -4.16 -7.92
N VAL A 20 -4.64 -4.51 -8.61
CA VAL A 20 -3.51 -3.63 -8.92
C VAL A 20 -3.43 -3.37 -10.43
N ALA A 21 -2.57 -2.45 -10.85
CA ALA A 21 -2.36 -2.20 -12.28
C ALA A 21 -1.89 -3.47 -13.02
N PRO A 22 -2.27 -3.67 -14.29
CA PRO A 22 -1.89 -4.87 -15.06
C PRO A 22 -0.38 -5.12 -15.08
N SER A 23 0.44 -4.06 -15.14
CA SER A 23 1.91 -4.15 -15.09
C SER A 23 2.45 -4.64 -13.73
N LEU A 24 1.68 -4.50 -12.65
CA LEU A 24 2.06 -4.95 -11.31
C LEU A 24 1.47 -6.32 -10.97
N THR A 25 0.44 -6.77 -11.69
CA THR A 25 -0.25 -8.04 -11.41
C THR A 25 0.69 -9.26 -11.36
N PRO A 26 1.69 -9.42 -12.25
CA PRO A 26 2.60 -10.56 -12.21
C PRO A 26 3.44 -10.67 -10.94
N LEU A 27 3.62 -9.55 -10.23
CA LEU A 27 4.37 -9.50 -8.98
C LEU A 27 3.64 -10.18 -7.82
N PHE A 28 2.31 -10.31 -7.88
CA PHE A 28 1.49 -10.86 -6.81
C PHE A 28 0.90 -12.22 -7.21
N ALA A 29 1.14 -13.24 -6.39
CA ALA A 29 0.70 -14.61 -6.68
C ALA A 29 -0.84 -14.71 -6.81
N GLU A 30 -1.55 -13.93 -6.02
CA GLU A 30 -3.01 -13.88 -6.01
C GLU A 30 -3.61 -12.84 -6.99
N GLY A 31 -2.77 -12.25 -7.86
CA GLY A 31 -3.18 -11.26 -8.85
C GLY A 31 -3.48 -9.86 -8.28
N GLY A 32 -3.15 -9.61 -7.01
CA GLY A 32 -3.39 -8.33 -6.35
C GLY A 32 -3.04 -8.34 -4.87
N LEU A 33 -3.44 -7.28 -4.15
CA LEU A 33 -3.17 -7.14 -2.72
C LEU A 33 -4.18 -7.95 -1.90
N VAL A 34 -3.71 -8.99 -1.23
CA VAL A 34 -4.54 -9.85 -0.38
C VAL A 34 -5.03 -9.05 0.83
N ARG A 35 -6.33 -9.08 1.06
CA ARG A 35 -6.96 -8.38 2.19
C ARG A 35 -6.52 -8.94 3.53
N GLY A 36 -6.44 -8.07 4.53
CA GLY A 36 -5.98 -8.43 5.88
C GLY A 36 -4.45 -8.53 6.00
N ARG A 37 -3.69 -8.06 5.00
CA ARG A 37 -2.23 -8.16 4.96
C ARG A 37 -1.54 -6.83 5.15
N THR A 38 -0.30 -6.92 5.61
CA THR A 38 0.64 -5.80 5.73
C THR A 38 1.68 -5.90 4.63
N VAL A 39 1.82 -4.82 3.88
CA VAL A 39 2.82 -4.63 2.82
C VAL A 39 3.81 -3.58 3.28
N ALA A 40 5.10 -3.87 3.29
CA ALA A 40 6.15 -2.88 3.49
C ALA A 40 6.62 -2.38 2.11
N CYS A 41 6.67 -1.06 1.93
CA CYS A 41 7.21 -0.43 0.72
C CYS A 41 8.50 0.33 1.08
N THR A 42 9.60 -0.06 0.45
CA THR A 42 10.95 0.49 0.64
C THR A 42 11.57 0.96 -0.68
N GLY A 43 12.71 1.59 -0.62
CA GLY A 43 13.41 2.15 -1.78
C GLY A 43 13.03 3.61 -2.05
N ASP A 44 13.73 4.24 -3.00
CA ASP A 44 13.55 5.66 -3.31
C ASP A 44 12.21 5.95 -4.02
N ALA A 45 11.56 4.92 -4.56
CA ALA A 45 10.24 5.00 -5.18
C ALA A 45 9.10 4.44 -4.29
N ALA A 46 9.35 4.16 -3.00
CA ALA A 46 8.41 3.51 -2.08
C ALA A 46 7.00 4.14 -2.08
N LEU A 47 6.90 5.47 -1.94
CA LEU A 47 5.61 6.16 -1.95
C LEU A 47 4.91 6.08 -3.31
N SER A 48 5.66 6.22 -4.40
CA SER A 48 5.11 6.09 -5.76
C SER A 48 4.58 4.69 -6.02
N ALA A 49 5.29 3.65 -5.55
CA ALA A 49 4.84 2.26 -5.61
C ALA A 49 3.58 2.04 -4.78
N ALA A 50 3.53 2.55 -3.54
CA ALA A 50 2.35 2.44 -2.67
C ALA A 50 1.10 3.07 -3.30
N LEU A 51 1.23 4.25 -3.93
CA LEU A 51 0.13 4.89 -4.68
C LEU A 51 -0.29 4.06 -5.88
N ALA A 52 0.66 3.57 -6.69
CA ALA A 52 0.38 2.74 -7.86
C ALA A 52 -0.34 1.42 -7.49
N LEU A 53 0.06 0.79 -6.38
CA LEU A 53 -0.59 -0.41 -5.85
C LEU A 53 -2.03 -0.16 -5.41
N SER A 54 -2.36 1.07 -5.00
CA SER A 54 -3.70 1.44 -4.52
C SER A 54 -4.62 1.97 -5.63
N ALA A 55 -4.06 2.39 -6.76
CA ALA A 55 -4.76 3.15 -7.78
C ALA A 55 -5.98 2.42 -8.38
N VAL A 56 -5.81 1.17 -8.83
CA VAL A 56 -6.90 0.40 -9.43
C VAL A 56 -7.99 0.06 -8.41
N ALA A 57 -7.59 -0.26 -7.17
CA ALA A 57 -8.54 -0.54 -6.09
C ALA A 57 -9.45 0.67 -5.81
N THR A 58 -8.89 1.90 -5.76
CA THR A 58 -9.70 3.11 -5.54
C THR A 58 -10.67 3.36 -6.69
N ARG A 59 -10.26 3.17 -7.94
CA ARG A 59 -11.14 3.26 -9.11
C ARG A 59 -12.24 2.19 -9.13
N ALA A 60 -11.95 1.02 -8.53
CA ALA A 60 -12.94 -0.04 -8.33
C ALA A 60 -13.87 0.20 -7.13
N GLY A 61 -13.78 1.37 -6.47
CA GLY A 61 -14.67 1.80 -5.39
C GLY A 61 -14.12 1.65 -3.98
N SER A 62 -12.90 1.14 -3.81
CA SER A 62 -12.25 1.04 -2.50
C SER A 62 -11.87 2.42 -1.94
N TRP A 63 -11.95 2.59 -0.62
CA TRP A 63 -11.51 3.79 0.07
C TRP A 63 -10.04 3.67 0.49
N LEU A 64 -9.27 4.74 0.24
CA LEU A 64 -7.87 4.88 0.63
C LEU A 64 -7.71 5.94 1.71
N ALA A 65 -7.07 5.58 2.83
CA ALA A 65 -6.56 6.53 3.80
C ALA A 65 -5.04 6.63 3.70
N VAL A 66 -4.50 7.85 3.67
CA VAL A 66 -3.05 8.10 3.75
C VAL A 66 -2.76 8.81 5.06
N VAL A 67 -1.92 8.20 5.90
CA VAL A 67 -1.72 8.64 7.29
C VAL A 67 -0.26 8.95 7.57
N GLY A 68 0.00 10.14 8.04
CA GLY A 68 1.32 10.57 8.50
C GLY A 68 2.34 10.79 7.38
N VAL A 69 1.95 10.70 6.11
CA VAL A 69 2.81 11.00 4.96
C VAL A 69 2.88 12.52 4.80
N PRO A 70 4.05 13.14 5.05
CA PRO A 70 4.17 14.59 4.95
C PRO A 70 4.14 15.02 3.47
N ASN A 71 3.50 16.17 3.22
CA ASN A 71 3.53 16.84 1.91
C ASN A 71 3.11 15.97 0.71
N LEU A 72 2.21 14.99 0.92
CA LEU A 72 1.68 14.25 -0.21
C LEU A 72 0.94 15.23 -1.15
N GLY A 73 1.44 15.36 -2.36
CA GLY A 73 0.77 16.12 -3.41
C GLY A 73 -0.45 15.37 -3.94
N ILE A 74 -1.64 15.98 -3.85
CA ILE A 74 -2.86 15.37 -4.44
C ILE A 74 -2.69 15.18 -5.95
N ALA A 75 -2.01 16.12 -6.64
CA ALA A 75 -1.71 15.97 -8.06
C ALA A 75 -0.92 14.68 -8.34
N ALA A 76 0.12 14.38 -7.55
CA ALA A 76 0.89 13.14 -7.70
C ALA A 76 0.05 11.88 -7.46
N ALA A 77 -0.91 11.91 -6.52
CA ALA A 77 -1.83 10.80 -6.31
C ALA A 77 -2.77 10.59 -7.52
N ILE A 78 -3.28 11.69 -8.10
CA ILE A 78 -4.11 11.65 -9.33
C ILE A 78 -3.29 11.10 -10.50
N GLU A 79 -2.07 11.58 -10.70
CA GLU A 79 -1.15 11.09 -11.74
C GLU A 79 -0.83 9.60 -11.56
N ALA A 80 -0.65 9.14 -10.32
CA ALA A 80 -0.50 7.71 -10.01
C ALA A 80 -1.77 6.89 -10.31
N GLY A 81 -2.89 7.54 -10.62
CA GLY A 81 -4.15 6.92 -10.99
C GLY A 81 -5.12 6.68 -9.83
N VAL A 82 -4.84 7.23 -8.65
CA VAL A 82 -5.75 7.16 -7.50
C VAL A 82 -7.02 7.97 -7.77
N ALA A 83 -8.19 7.42 -7.46
CA ALA A 83 -9.45 8.13 -7.53
C ALA A 83 -9.53 9.15 -6.40
N VAL A 84 -9.48 10.46 -6.74
CA VAL A 84 -9.35 11.54 -5.76
C VAL A 84 -10.57 11.64 -4.83
N GLU A 85 -11.73 11.24 -5.29
CA GLU A 85 -12.96 11.18 -4.51
C GLU A 85 -12.99 10.03 -3.48
N ARG A 86 -11.97 9.17 -3.51
CA ARG A 86 -11.84 8.00 -2.62
C ARG A 86 -10.61 8.05 -1.72
N ILE A 87 -9.94 9.20 -1.64
CA ILE A 87 -8.76 9.38 -0.79
C ILE A 87 -9.07 10.29 0.40
N VAL A 88 -8.57 9.93 1.56
CA VAL A 88 -8.55 10.76 2.76
C VAL A 88 -7.12 10.89 3.25
N LEU A 89 -6.70 12.12 3.52
CA LEU A 89 -5.39 12.41 4.11
C LEU A 89 -5.56 12.72 5.59
N ALA A 90 -4.85 12.00 6.44
CA ALA A 90 -4.82 12.22 7.87
C ALA A 90 -3.39 12.53 8.35
N GLN A 91 -3.23 13.63 9.07
CA GLN A 91 -1.95 14.04 9.64
C GLN A 91 -2.07 14.09 11.17
N PRO A 92 -2.10 12.92 11.84
CA PRO A 92 -2.13 12.88 13.30
C PRO A 92 -0.85 13.42 13.90
N PRO A 93 -0.86 13.85 15.16
CA PRO A 93 0.37 14.09 15.90
C PRO A 93 1.31 12.90 15.82
N ARG A 94 2.61 13.17 15.77
CA ARG A 94 3.65 12.11 15.66
C ARG A 94 3.87 11.32 16.94
N ALA A 95 3.12 11.60 18.00
CA ALA A 95 3.09 10.77 19.19
C ALA A 95 2.42 9.41 18.89
N SER A 96 3.05 8.34 19.32
CA SER A 96 2.63 6.95 18.99
C SER A 96 1.19 6.67 19.33
N ARG A 97 0.71 7.18 20.46
CA ARG A 97 -0.65 6.93 20.94
C ARG A 97 -1.72 7.52 20.02
N GLU A 98 -1.56 8.78 19.66
CA GLU A 98 -2.49 9.51 18.78
C GLU A 98 -2.44 8.92 17.37
N TRP A 99 -1.25 8.60 16.88
CA TRP A 99 -1.06 7.97 15.59
C TRP A 99 -1.78 6.62 15.51
N ILE A 100 -1.53 5.72 16.48
CA ILE A 100 -2.20 4.40 16.56
C ILE A 100 -3.71 4.53 16.66
N THR A 101 -4.19 5.47 17.47
CA THR A 101 -5.63 5.71 17.64
C THR A 101 -6.27 6.14 16.32
N THR A 102 -5.62 7.03 15.58
CA THR A 102 -6.09 7.50 14.27
C THR A 102 -6.12 6.36 13.26
N VAL A 103 -5.01 5.61 13.12
CA VAL A 103 -4.97 4.49 12.16
C VAL A 103 -5.99 3.41 12.53
N ALA A 104 -6.12 3.09 13.83
CA ALA A 104 -7.08 2.10 14.28
C ALA A 104 -8.54 2.50 14.00
N ALA A 105 -8.87 3.80 14.05
CA ALA A 105 -10.19 4.31 13.68
C ALA A 105 -10.42 4.22 12.16
N LEU A 106 -9.42 4.55 11.36
CA LEU A 106 -9.50 4.50 9.90
C LEU A 106 -9.63 3.06 9.36
N VAL A 107 -9.02 2.07 10.00
CA VAL A 107 -9.16 0.65 9.64
C VAL A 107 -10.63 0.21 9.62
N GLU A 108 -11.50 0.84 10.39
CA GLU A 108 -12.92 0.46 10.47
C GLU A 108 -13.70 0.78 9.19
N GLY A 109 -13.26 1.77 8.41
CA GLY A 109 -14.00 2.25 7.23
C GLY A 109 -13.22 2.27 5.92
N PHE A 110 -11.94 1.90 5.92
CA PHE A 110 -11.08 1.99 4.74
C PHE A 110 -10.56 0.62 4.29
N ASP A 111 -10.57 0.41 2.97
CA ASP A 111 -10.06 -0.84 2.37
C ASP A 111 -8.53 -0.87 2.31
N VAL A 112 -7.92 0.28 2.04
CA VAL A 112 -6.47 0.46 1.92
C VAL A 112 -6.02 1.59 2.84
N LEU A 113 -4.93 1.36 3.58
CA LEU A 113 -4.26 2.39 4.37
C LEU A 113 -2.80 2.46 3.95
N ILE A 114 -2.35 3.62 3.47
CA ILE A 114 -0.92 3.93 3.29
C ILE A 114 -0.50 4.72 4.52
N VAL A 115 0.53 4.23 5.21
CA VAL A 115 0.97 4.85 6.46
C VAL A 115 2.47 5.08 6.49
N ALA A 116 2.89 6.23 7.03
CA ALA A 116 4.27 6.50 7.44
C ALA A 116 4.32 6.50 8.98
N PRO A 117 4.91 5.47 9.61
CA PRO A 117 4.91 5.34 11.06
C PRO A 117 5.85 6.37 11.71
N PRO A 118 5.54 6.86 12.93
CA PRO A 118 6.51 7.61 13.72
C PRO A 118 7.63 6.71 14.25
N ALA A 119 8.83 7.26 14.41
CA ALA A 119 10.00 6.51 14.90
C ALA A 119 9.81 5.92 16.30
N SER A 120 8.90 6.48 17.10
CA SER A 120 8.62 6.04 18.48
C SER A 120 7.62 4.89 18.59
N LEU A 121 7.14 4.34 17.47
CA LEU A 121 6.13 3.28 17.46
C LEU A 121 6.71 1.96 18.00
N SER A 122 5.93 1.26 18.83
CA SER A 122 6.36 -0.01 19.42
C SER A 122 5.83 -1.22 18.65
N HIS A 123 6.58 -2.34 18.68
CA HIS A 123 6.12 -3.62 18.12
C HIS A 123 4.83 -4.14 18.77
N HIS A 124 4.57 -3.80 20.04
CA HIS A 124 3.35 -4.19 20.71
C HIS A 124 2.13 -3.53 20.07
N ASP A 125 2.22 -2.23 19.83
CA ASP A 125 1.12 -1.45 19.23
C ASP A 125 0.87 -1.87 17.78
N THR A 126 1.93 -2.13 17.02
CA THR A 126 1.80 -2.60 15.63
C THR A 126 1.12 -3.95 15.52
N ARG A 127 1.42 -4.90 16.41
CA ARG A 127 0.75 -6.21 16.44
C ARG A 127 -0.74 -6.09 16.69
N ARG A 128 -1.17 -5.23 17.62
CA ARG A 128 -2.60 -4.97 17.88
C ARG A 128 -3.29 -4.36 16.66
N LEU A 129 -2.62 -3.44 15.97
CA LEU A 129 -3.13 -2.84 14.74
C LEU A 129 -3.26 -3.90 13.64
N GLN A 130 -2.26 -4.75 13.45
CA GLN A 130 -2.28 -5.83 12.45
C GLN A 130 -3.40 -6.84 12.70
N THR A 131 -3.71 -7.15 13.95
CA THR A 131 -4.88 -7.97 14.29
C THR A 131 -6.19 -7.34 13.81
N ARG A 132 -6.33 -6.01 13.92
CA ARG A 132 -7.49 -5.28 13.38
C ARG A 132 -7.53 -5.30 11.86
N ILE A 133 -6.40 -5.04 11.21
CA ILE A 133 -6.26 -5.11 9.75
C ILE A 133 -6.74 -6.46 9.23
N LEU A 134 -6.30 -7.54 9.85
CA LEU A 134 -6.75 -8.89 9.52
C LEU A 134 -8.26 -9.07 9.72
N ALA A 135 -8.79 -8.66 10.87
CA ALA A 135 -10.21 -8.79 11.20
C ALA A 135 -11.12 -7.99 10.27
N ARG A 136 -10.69 -6.80 9.85
CA ARG A 136 -11.44 -5.91 8.95
C ARG A 136 -11.22 -6.19 7.47
N GLN A 137 -10.27 -7.06 7.16
CA GLN A 137 -9.90 -7.38 5.77
C GLN A 137 -9.43 -6.14 5.00
N SER A 138 -8.83 -5.16 5.68
CA SER A 138 -8.17 -4.02 5.06
C SER A 138 -6.75 -4.40 4.63
N VAL A 139 -6.13 -3.61 3.76
CA VAL A 139 -4.71 -3.74 3.41
C VAL A 139 -3.94 -2.58 4.04
N LEU A 140 -2.88 -2.88 4.78
CA LEU A 140 -1.98 -1.89 5.33
C LEU A 140 -0.70 -1.82 4.49
N ILE A 141 -0.42 -0.67 3.91
CA ILE A 141 0.83 -0.40 3.18
C ILE A 141 1.66 0.54 4.04
N VAL A 142 2.78 0.06 4.54
CA VAL A 142 3.72 0.84 5.37
C VAL A 142 4.83 1.34 4.48
N VAL A 143 4.97 2.65 4.35
CA VAL A 143 5.98 3.27 3.49
C VAL A 143 7.19 3.66 4.31
N ASP A 144 8.38 3.29 3.84
CA ASP A 144 9.63 3.75 4.39
C ASP A 144 9.86 5.23 4.06
N MET A 145 9.86 6.03 5.10
CA MET A 145 10.21 7.45 5.05
C MET A 145 11.23 7.79 6.16
N SER A 146 12.01 6.81 6.59
CA SER A 146 12.99 6.94 7.68
C SER A 146 14.10 7.98 7.39
N ALA A 147 14.30 8.35 6.13
CA ALA A 147 15.16 9.47 5.76
C ALA A 147 14.65 10.85 6.24
N LEU A 148 13.36 10.95 6.61
CA LEU A 148 12.76 12.16 7.14
C LEU A 148 12.79 12.15 8.67
N PRO A 149 13.14 13.29 9.33
CA PRO A 149 13.17 13.37 10.79
C PRO A 149 11.85 12.95 11.44
N SER A 150 11.92 12.18 12.51
CA SER A 150 10.78 11.70 13.31
C SER A 150 9.87 10.67 12.63
N LEU A 151 10.19 10.18 11.43
CA LEU A 151 9.53 9.04 10.83
C LEU A 151 10.36 7.77 11.05
N GLY A 152 9.67 6.64 11.14
CA GLY A 152 10.25 5.34 11.40
C GLY A 152 10.34 4.48 10.15
N SER A 153 11.11 3.39 10.27
CA SER A 153 11.17 2.31 9.28
C SER A 153 9.89 1.46 9.33
N PRO A 154 9.49 0.86 8.20
CA PRO A 154 8.43 -0.16 8.18
C PRO A 154 8.77 -1.40 9.02
N ASP A 155 10.03 -1.63 9.40
CA ASP A 155 10.49 -2.79 10.18
C ASP A 155 9.81 -2.95 11.53
N VAL A 156 9.21 -1.89 12.07
CA VAL A 156 8.39 -1.97 13.28
C VAL A 156 7.13 -2.82 13.09
N PHE A 157 6.71 -3.04 11.84
CA PHE A 157 5.64 -3.94 11.46
C PHE A 157 6.19 -5.30 11.02
N VAL A 158 5.41 -6.35 11.25
CA VAL A 158 5.67 -7.66 10.66
C VAL A 158 5.00 -7.69 9.29
N SER A 159 5.77 -7.49 8.21
CA SER A 159 5.24 -7.53 6.85
C SER A 159 4.91 -8.95 6.41
N ASP A 160 3.85 -9.08 5.63
CA ASP A 160 3.51 -10.31 4.89
C ASP A 160 4.18 -10.29 3.51
N ILE A 161 4.30 -9.09 2.92
CA ILE A 161 4.86 -8.81 1.61
C ILE A 161 5.78 -7.59 1.73
N ASP A 162 6.96 -7.71 1.16
CA ASP A 162 7.96 -6.64 1.07
C ASP A 162 8.06 -6.22 -0.40
N VAL A 163 7.82 -4.95 -0.67
CA VAL A 163 7.91 -4.31 -1.98
C VAL A 163 9.09 -3.35 -1.94
N HIS A 164 10.13 -3.66 -2.68
CA HIS A 164 11.26 -2.77 -2.86
C HIS A 164 11.17 -2.09 -4.23
N ALA A 165 11.22 -0.77 -4.26
CA ALA A 165 10.99 0.02 -5.47
C ALA A 165 12.07 1.09 -5.63
N ASP A 166 12.92 0.92 -6.66
CA ASP A 166 14.02 1.84 -6.94
C ASP A 166 13.91 2.43 -8.34
N THR A 167 14.26 3.71 -8.44
CA THR A 167 14.27 4.43 -9.71
C THR A 167 15.42 3.96 -10.59
N VAL A 168 15.08 3.55 -11.80
CA VAL A 168 16.05 3.21 -12.85
C VAL A 168 16.32 4.41 -13.74
N ALA A 169 15.27 5.14 -14.13
CA ALA A 169 15.39 6.28 -15.04
C ALA A 169 14.23 7.26 -14.89
N TRP A 170 14.48 8.50 -15.28
CA TRP A 170 13.49 9.55 -15.43
C TRP A 170 13.40 9.95 -16.91
N SER A 171 12.19 10.20 -17.41
CA SER A 171 11.94 10.67 -18.78
C SER A 171 11.22 12.02 -18.78
N GLY A 172 11.38 12.79 -19.85
CA GLY A 172 10.78 14.12 -19.99
C GLY A 172 11.68 15.28 -19.56
N ILE A 173 12.92 14.97 -19.12
CA ILE A 173 13.94 16.00 -18.83
C ILE A 173 14.82 16.18 -20.06
N GLU A 174 14.40 17.00 -21.01
CA GLU A 174 15.22 17.41 -22.15
C GLU A 174 15.77 18.81 -21.93
N ARG A 175 16.88 19.17 -22.63
CA ARG A 175 17.40 20.56 -22.61
C ARG A 175 16.33 21.52 -23.09
N GLY A 176 15.75 22.31 -22.17
CA GLY A 176 14.67 23.25 -22.46
C GLY A 176 13.26 22.74 -22.16
N GLY A 177 13.10 21.47 -21.80
CA GLY A 177 11.84 20.89 -21.26
C GLY A 177 11.82 20.92 -19.74
N SER A 178 10.68 21.24 -19.16
CA SER A 178 10.56 21.52 -17.71
C SER A 178 9.76 20.47 -16.92
N HIS A 179 9.31 19.38 -17.52
CA HIS A 179 8.41 18.45 -16.86
C HIS A 179 8.89 17.00 -16.95
N ILE A 180 9.02 16.37 -15.78
CA ILE A 180 9.16 14.92 -15.67
C ILE A 180 7.83 14.30 -16.09
N THR A 181 7.84 13.46 -17.12
CA THR A 181 6.63 12.82 -17.64
C THR A 181 6.47 11.39 -17.16
N GLN A 182 7.58 10.69 -16.94
CA GLN A 182 7.59 9.29 -16.55
C GLN A 182 8.79 8.96 -15.65
N ARG A 183 8.61 7.95 -14.83
CA ARG A 183 9.65 7.36 -13.99
C ARG A 183 9.66 5.86 -14.23
N THR A 184 10.78 5.32 -14.67
CA THR A 184 11.00 3.88 -14.75
C THR A 184 11.50 3.39 -13.40
N VAL A 185 10.83 2.40 -12.84
CA VAL A 185 11.10 1.86 -11.51
C VAL A 185 11.27 0.36 -11.61
N ASN A 186 12.30 -0.17 -10.98
CA ASN A 186 12.42 -1.58 -10.74
C ASN A 186 11.68 -1.93 -9.45
N VAL A 187 10.72 -2.85 -9.53
CA VAL A 187 9.89 -3.28 -8.40
C VAL A 187 10.13 -4.74 -8.11
N ARG A 188 10.68 -5.03 -6.94
CA ARG A 188 10.88 -6.38 -6.43
C ARG A 188 9.89 -6.66 -5.30
N VAL A 189 9.23 -7.80 -5.39
CA VAL A 189 8.26 -8.28 -4.40
C VAL A 189 8.75 -9.60 -3.82
N GLU A 190 8.87 -9.65 -2.52
CA GLU A 190 9.20 -10.85 -1.75
C GLU A 190 8.40 -10.90 -0.44
N GLY A 191 8.60 -11.90 0.39
CA GLY A 191 7.97 -11.99 1.70
C GLY A 191 7.60 -13.40 2.09
N ARG A 192 7.06 -13.55 3.28
CA ARG A 192 6.79 -14.86 3.91
C ARG A 192 5.80 -15.74 3.13
N ARG A 193 5.00 -15.14 2.28
CA ARG A 193 3.97 -15.83 1.49
C ARG A 193 4.26 -15.87 0.00
N CYS A 194 5.39 -15.33 -0.41
CA CYS A 194 5.89 -15.45 -1.76
C CYS A 194 6.71 -16.72 -1.88
N ALA A 195 6.37 -17.59 -2.83
CA ALA A 195 7.12 -18.82 -3.08
C ALA A 195 8.56 -18.53 -3.57
N ALA A 196 8.73 -17.41 -4.29
CA ALA A 196 10.02 -16.88 -4.74
C ALA A 196 9.88 -15.35 -4.93
N PRO A 197 10.97 -14.58 -4.83
CA PRO A 197 10.98 -13.18 -5.21
C PRO A 197 10.55 -13.01 -6.67
N ARG A 198 9.80 -11.95 -6.95
CA ARG A 198 9.40 -11.54 -8.30
C ARG A 198 9.84 -10.12 -8.53
N GLU A 199 10.23 -9.84 -9.75
CA GLU A 199 10.80 -8.55 -10.10
C GLU A 199 10.33 -8.13 -11.49
N GLU A 200 9.94 -6.85 -11.61
CA GLU A 200 9.46 -6.25 -12.85
C GLU A 200 9.93 -4.81 -12.95
N THR A 201 10.29 -4.41 -14.15
CA THR A 201 10.55 -3.00 -14.45
C THR A 201 9.28 -2.36 -14.98
N VAL A 202 8.75 -1.38 -14.26
CA VAL A 202 7.50 -0.71 -14.59
C VAL A 202 7.70 0.78 -14.80
N THR A 203 6.86 1.38 -15.63
CA THR A 203 6.82 2.84 -15.82
C THR A 203 5.71 3.42 -14.95
N LEU A 204 6.02 4.42 -14.15
CA LEU A 204 5.08 5.17 -13.33
C LEU A 204 4.80 6.54 -13.97
N PRO A 205 3.53 6.99 -14.02
CA PRO A 205 2.35 6.25 -13.56
C PRO A 205 2.05 5.01 -14.42
N CYS A 206 1.53 3.95 -13.78
CA CYS A 206 1.21 2.71 -14.48
C CYS A 206 0.06 2.90 -15.48
N SER A 207 0.17 2.26 -16.66
CA SER A 207 -0.97 2.17 -17.57
C SER A 207 -2.13 1.42 -16.91
N MET A 208 -3.31 2.01 -16.95
CA MET A 208 -4.55 1.41 -16.43
C MET A 208 -5.26 0.54 -17.49
N ARG A 209 -4.75 0.52 -18.73
CA ARG A 209 -5.30 -0.32 -19.80
C ARG A 209 -4.56 -1.64 -19.85
N GLN A 210 -5.31 -2.74 -19.99
CA GLN A 210 -4.70 -4.00 -20.35
C GLN A 210 -4.04 -3.86 -21.74
N PRO A 211 -2.85 -4.44 -21.96
CA PRO A 211 -2.32 -4.55 -23.31
C PRO A 211 -3.35 -5.29 -24.16
N ALA A 212 -3.59 -4.79 -25.38
CA ALA A 212 -4.43 -5.50 -26.35
C ALA A 212 -3.76 -6.86 -26.63
N SER A 213 -4.54 -7.92 -26.46
CA SER A 213 -4.13 -9.32 -26.74
C SER A 213 -3.93 -9.53 -28.22
#